data_ec91b7d1faac81e16ccab97cdb5ae8a6
#
_entry.id   ec91b7d1faac81e16ccab97cdb5ae8a6
#
_cell.length_a   1.000
_cell.length_b   1.000
_cell.length_c   1.000
_cell.angle_alpha   90.00
_cell.angle_beta   90.00
_cell.angle_gamma   90.00
#
_symmetry.space_group_name_H-M   'P 1'
#
loop_
_entity.id
_entity.type
_entity.pdbx_description
1 polymer ?
#
loop_
_entity_poly.entity_id
_entity_poly.type
_entity_poly.pdbx_seq_one_letter_code
_entity_poly.pdbx_strand_id
1 'polypeptide(L)'
;MFSNDIFSQLILADEINRATPKTQSALLEAMEERQVTTDIGTEALPQPFFVIATQNPSYHTGTYPLPESQLDRFLMRLVIGYPPPDAERMLLKSSNLNAQLKELSPIINPQQLQILQRESQKVLVSELVLDYVQSLLDASRNQGWFNHGLSPRAGMGLVHAARAFARTDDRDFVRPDDIQAVMPAVVNHRLIIKKSQTQLSAAELLMSEIEVPV
;
A
#
# COMPACT_ATOMS: atom_id res chain seq x y z
N MET A 1 15.20 -16.09 11.89
CA MET A 1 14.54 -17.36 11.53
C MET A 1 13.06 -17.08 11.49
N PHE A 2 12.44 -17.04 10.30
CA PHE A 2 10.99 -16.94 10.24
C PHE A 2 10.41 -18.24 10.78
N SER A 3 9.40 -18.16 11.64
CA SER A 3 8.57 -19.30 11.97
C SER A 3 7.83 -19.77 10.70
N ASN A 4 7.24 -20.99 10.72
CA ASN A 4 6.45 -21.49 9.61
C ASN A 4 5.31 -20.55 9.14
N ASP A 5 5.05 -19.47 9.89
CA ASP A 5 4.00 -18.48 9.62
C ASP A 5 4.23 -17.68 8.32
N ILE A 6 5.49 -17.59 7.84
CA ILE A 6 5.80 -16.89 6.57
C ILE A 6 5.13 -17.59 5.35
N PHE A 7 4.83 -18.87 5.43
CA PHE A 7 4.16 -19.65 4.39
C PHE A 7 2.64 -19.52 4.42
N SER A 8 2.12 -18.48 5.06
CA SER A 8 0.70 -18.13 5.05
C SER A 8 0.37 -17.21 3.86
N GLN A 9 -0.88 -17.28 3.38
CA GLN A 9 -1.34 -16.43 2.27
C GLN A 9 -1.51 -14.96 2.66
N LEU A 10 -1.85 -14.71 3.94
CA LEU A 10 -1.98 -13.37 4.52
C LEU A 10 -1.12 -13.30 5.79
N ILE A 11 -0.25 -12.32 5.84
CA ILE A 11 0.63 -12.05 6.98
C ILE A 11 0.27 -10.68 7.56
N LEU A 12 0.05 -10.63 8.86
CA LEU A 12 -0.01 -9.40 9.64
C LEU A 12 1.33 -9.20 10.36
N ALA A 13 2.14 -8.26 9.86
CA ALA A 13 3.38 -7.84 10.49
C ALA A 13 3.09 -6.66 11.43
N ASP A 14 2.64 -6.97 12.64
CA ASP A 14 2.26 -5.95 13.61
C ASP A 14 3.51 -5.24 14.17
N GLU A 15 3.44 -3.90 14.26
CA GLU A 15 4.54 -3.02 14.70
C GLU A 15 5.88 -3.35 14.01
N ILE A 16 5.89 -3.42 12.67
CA ILE A 16 7.09 -3.79 11.88
C ILE A 16 8.32 -2.93 12.21
N ASN A 17 8.12 -1.68 12.63
CA ASN A 17 9.18 -0.78 13.06
C ASN A 17 9.85 -1.19 14.39
N ARG A 18 9.33 -2.17 15.11
CA ARG A 18 9.98 -2.80 16.28
C ARG A 18 10.80 -4.03 15.91
N ALA A 19 10.58 -4.60 14.75
CA ALA A 19 11.40 -5.69 14.25
C ALA A 19 12.81 -5.22 13.90
N THR A 20 13.80 -6.09 14.08
CA THR A 20 15.19 -5.77 13.72
C THR A 20 15.32 -5.49 12.21
N PRO A 21 16.30 -4.68 11.77
CA PRO A 21 16.54 -4.42 10.35
C PRO A 21 16.71 -5.69 9.51
N LYS A 22 17.30 -6.73 10.08
CA LYS A 22 17.45 -8.04 9.43
C LYS A 22 16.09 -8.69 9.17
N THR A 23 15.19 -8.65 10.15
CA THR A 23 13.83 -9.21 10.02
C THR A 23 13.00 -8.41 9.01
N GLN A 24 13.09 -7.07 9.08
CA GLN A 24 12.43 -6.19 8.11
C GLN A 24 12.88 -6.50 6.68
N SER A 25 14.19 -6.59 6.44
CA SER A 25 14.76 -6.88 5.13
C SER A 25 14.32 -8.24 4.60
N ALA A 26 14.31 -9.26 5.43
CA ALA A 26 13.89 -10.61 5.05
C ALA A 26 12.39 -10.69 4.68
N LEU A 27 11.52 -9.96 5.41
CA LEU A 27 10.10 -9.88 5.05
C LEU A 27 9.89 -9.16 3.71
N LEU A 28 10.62 -8.05 3.50
CA LEU A 28 10.54 -7.27 2.27
C LEU A 28 11.09 -8.01 1.05
N GLU A 29 12.13 -8.85 1.24
CA GLU A 29 12.63 -9.76 0.22
C GLU A 29 11.58 -10.82 -0.14
N ALA A 30 10.97 -11.45 0.86
CA ALA A 30 9.89 -12.42 0.66
C ALA A 30 8.68 -11.82 -0.10
N MET A 31 8.34 -10.54 0.19
CA MET A 31 7.28 -9.82 -0.52
C MET A 31 7.61 -9.60 -2.00
N GLU A 32 8.87 -9.35 -2.33
CA GLU A 32 9.32 -9.07 -3.68
C GLU A 32 9.54 -10.34 -4.50
N GLU A 33 10.32 -11.28 -3.94
CA GLU A 33 10.74 -12.50 -4.62
C GLU A 33 9.66 -13.58 -4.63
N ARG A 34 8.62 -13.46 -3.79
CA ARG A 34 7.57 -14.48 -3.61
C ARG A 34 8.11 -15.86 -3.23
N GLN A 35 9.27 -15.88 -2.60
CA GLN A 35 9.95 -17.06 -2.12
C GLN A 35 10.80 -16.73 -0.90
N VAL A 36 11.16 -17.76 -0.13
CA VAL A 36 12.04 -17.64 1.03
C VAL A 36 13.17 -18.64 0.87
N THR A 37 14.40 -18.19 1.05
CA THR A 37 15.58 -19.05 1.10
C THR A 37 15.92 -19.37 2.53
N THR A 38 15.97 -20.65 2.85
CA THR A 38 16.36 -21.21 4.15
C THR A 38 17.64 -22.03 4.01
N ASP A 39 18.20 -22.50 5.11
CA ASP A 39 19.37 -23.38 5.10
C ASP A 39 19.11 -24.74 4.38
N ILE A 40 17.82 -25.06 4.17
CA ILE A 40 17.38 -26.33 3.56
C ILE A 40 17.14 -26.14 2.04
N GLY A 41 16.86 -24.91 1.60
CA GLY A 41 16.57 -24.60 0.21
C GLY A 41 15.69 -23.36 0.04
N THR A 42 15.30 -23.09 -1.22
CA THR A 42 14.39 -22.01 -1.58
C THR A 42 12.99 -22.59 -1.79
N GLU A 43 12.02 -22.02 -1.06
CA GLU A 43 10.62 -22.42 -1.11
C GLU A 43 9.75 -21.26 -1.59
N ALA A 44 8.86 -21.53 -2.55
CA ALA A 44 7.90 -20.54 -3.04
C ALA A 44 6.81 -20.26 -2.01
N LEU A 45 6.40 -18.99 -1.91
CA LEU A 45 5.30 -18.59 -1.03
C LEU A 45 3.94 -18.93 -1.68
N PRO A 46 2.92 -19.21 -0.84
CA PRO A 46 1.58 -19.53 -1.33
C PRO A 46 0.95 -18.35 -2.10
N GLN A 47 0.03 -18.65 -3.01
CA GLN A 47 -0.70 -17.63 -3.75
C GLN A 47 -2.20 -17.67 -3.41
N PRO A 48 -2.85 -16.50 -3.25
CA PRO A 48 -2.25 -15.16 -3.22
C PRO A 48 -1.39 -14.96 -1.97
N PHE A 49 -0.32 -14.17 -2.06
CA PHE A 49 0.50 -13.77 -0.92
C PHE A 49 0.33 -12.27 -0.68
N PHE A 50 -0.05 -11.89 0.53
CA PHE A 50 -0.31 -10.51 0.91
C PHE A 50 0.21 -10.21 2.32
N VAL A 51 0.85 -9.06 2.49
CA VAL A 51 1.38 -8.60 3.78
C VAL A 51 0.69 -7.29 4.16
N ILE A 52 0.12 -7.27 5.36
CA ILE A 52 -0.30 -6.04 6.04
C ILE A 52 0.74 -5.77 7.12
N ALA A 53 1.38 -4.61 7.06
CA ALA A 53 2.30 -4.17 8.11
C ALA A 53 1.71 -2.98 8.84
N THR A 54 1.79 -2.98 10.16
CA THR A 54 1.38 -1.82 10.97
C THR A 54 2.60 -1.09 11.50
N GLN A 55 2.45 0.21 11.72
CA GLN A 55 3.41 1.05 12.42
C GLN A 55 2.66 1.90 13.45
N ASN A 56 3.15 1.92 14.66
CA ASN A 56 2.65 2.85 15.66
C ASN A 56 3.60 4.07 15.71
N PRO A 57 3.17 5.27 15.28
CA PRO A 57 4.03 6.45 15.22
C PRO A 57 4.37 7.01 16.61
N SER A 58 3.65 6.62 17.66
CA SER A 58 3.73 7.24 18.99
C SER A 58 4.95 6.82 19.82
N TYR A 59 5.68 5.80 19.43
CA TYR A 59 6.80 5.25 20.22
C TYR A 59 8.10 5.29 19.43
N HIS A 60 8.97 6.27 19.74
CA HIS A 60 10.28 6.40 19.10
C HIS A 60 11.37 5.55 19.78
N THR A 61 11.19 5.16 21.06
CA THR A 61 12.19 4.40 21.80
C THR A 61 12.11 2.91 21.45
N GLY A 62 13.23 2.34 21.04
CA GLY A 62 13.31 0.92 20.67
C GLY A 62 12.71 0.56 19.31
N THR A 63 12.59 1.54 18.40
CA THR A 63 12.11 1.33 17.04
C THR A 63 13.23 1.48 16.02
N TYR A 64 13.08 0.77 14.90
CA TYR A 64 13.94 0.85 13.72
C TYR A 64 13.08 1.37 12.56
N PRO A 65 13.15 2.67 12.22
CA PRO A 65 12.37 3.22 11.13
C PRO A 65 12.75 2.54 9.81
N LEU A 66 11.76 2.24 8.97
CA LEU A 66 12.02 1.72 7.64
C LEU A 66 12.60 2.83 6.75
N PRO A 67 13.73 2.59 6.07
CA PRO A 67 14.25 3.50 5.06
C PRO A 67 13.26 3.70 3.90
N GLU A 68 13.35 4.82 3.19
CA GLU A 68 12.49 5.16 2.05
C GLU A 68 12.47 4.05 0.98
N SER A 69 13.63 3.44 0.67
CA SER A 69 13.74 2.34 -0.27
C SER A 69 12.99 1.07 0.16
N GLN A 70 12.76 0.89 1.44
CA GLN A 70 11.95 -0.20 1.99
C GLN A 70 10.47 0.17 2.01
N LEU A 71 10.12 1.42 2.31
CA LEU A 71 8.76 1.91 2.23
C LEU A 71 8.21 1.84 0.80
N ASP A 72 9.03 2.06 -0.22
CA ASP A 72 8.65 1.95 -1.63
C ASP A 72 8.19 0.53 -2.04
N ARG A 73 8.50 -0.49 -1.26
CA ARG A 73 8.05 -1.87 -1.51
C ARG A 73 6.60 -2.12 -1.08
N PHE A 74 6.04 -1.28 -0.23
CA PHE A 74 4.61 -1.34 0.12
C PHE A 74 3.79 -0.60 -0.93
N LEU A 75 2.74 -1.25 -1.43
CA LEU A 75 1.87 -0.65 -2.45
C LEU A 75 1.20 0.62 -1.94
N MET A 76 0.61 0.55 -0.75
CA MET A 76 -0.20 1.61 -0.16
C MET A 76 0.12 1.79 1.33
N ARG A 77 -0.09 3.02 1.80
CA ARG A 77 -0.15 3.36 3.21
C ARG A 77 -1.52 3.95 3.52
N LEU A 78 -2.19 3.36 4.52
CA LEU A 78 -3.47 3.85 5.02
C LEU A 78 -3.28 4.40 6.43
N VAL A 79 -4.00 5.47 6.75
CA VAL A 79 -4.06 6.04 8.09
C VAL A 79 -5.45 5.78 8.64
N ILE A 80 -5.54 5.00 9.71
CA ILE A 80 -6.84 4.60 10.29
C ILE A 80 -7.45 5.75 11.10
N GLY A 81 -6.64 6.56 11.80
CA GLY A 81 -7.13 7.62 12.67
C GLY A 81 -7.88 7.09 13.91
N TYR A 82 -8.61 7.98 14.57
CA TYR A 82 -9.49 7.63 15.67
C TYR A 82 -10.89 7.26 15.16
N PRO A 83 -11.62 6.37 15.87
CA PRO A 83 -12.99 6.06 15.51
C PRO A 83 -13.89 7.29 15.72
N PRO A 84 -15.01 7.41 14.99
CA PRO A 84 -16.00 8.43 15.27
C PRO A 84 -16.63 8.20 16.66
N PRO A 85 -17.16 9.25 17.32
CA PRO A 85 -17.63 9.19 18.72
C PRO A 85 -18.64 8.06 19.00
N ASP A 86 -19.54 7.80 18.06
CA ASP A 86 -20.53 6.73 18.21
C ASP A 86 -19.90 5.34 18.18
N ALA A 87 -18.94 5.11 17.30
CA ALA A 87 -18.18 3.86 17.24
C ALA A 87 -17.29 3.69 18.48
N GLU A 88 -16.62 4.75 18.95
CA GLU A 88 -15.87 4.75 20.20
C GLU A 88 -16.75 4.41 21.40
N ARG A 89 -17.96 5.00 21.47
CA ARG A 89 -18.94 4.66 22.49
C ARG A 89 -19.40 3.21 22.46
N MET A 90 -19.52 2.63 21.25
CA MET A 90 -19.82 1.19 21.11
C MET A 90 -18.66 0.33 21.62
N LEU A 91 -17.42 0.69 21.34
CA LEU A 91 -16.23 0.01 21.88
C LEU A 91 -16.20 0.03 23.40
N LEU A 92 -16.49 1.18 24.01
CA LEU A 92 -16.56 1.33 25.48
C LEU A 92 -17.66 0.46 26.13
N LYS A 93 -18.72 0.15 25.40
CA LYS A 93 -19.82 -0.71 25.87
C LYS A 93 -19.57 -2.20 25.61
N SER A 94 -18.77 -2.54 24.59
CA SER A 94 -18.56 -3.91 24.18
C SER A 94 -17.53 -4.59 25.07
N SER A 95 -17.90 -5.73 25.66
CA SER A 95 -17.00 -6.53 26.51
C SER A 95 -16.23 -7.60 25.74
N ASN A 96 -16.54 -7.87 24.45
CA ASN A 96 -15.98 -9.02 23.77
C ASN A 96 -15.91 -8.89 22.23
N LEU A 97 -15.02 -8.02 21.71
CA LEU A 97 -14.77 -7.88 20.27
C LEU A 97 -14.24 -9.17 19.64
N ASN A 98 -13.46 -9.97 20.39
CA ASN A 98 -12.90 -11.20 19.88
C ASN A 98 -13.98 -12.28 19.62
N ALA A 99 -15.11 -12.24 20.30
CA ALA A 99 -16.23 -13.15 20.03
C ALA A 99 -16.89 -12.79 18.68
N GLN A 100 -17.09 -11.51 18.41
CA GLN A 100 -17.69 -11.04 17.16
C GLN A 100 -16.82 -11.39 15.94
N LEU A 101 -15.49 -11.33 16.06
CA LEU A 101 -14.57 -11.73 14.98
C LEU A 101 -14.71 -13.21 14.62
N LYS A 102 -15.00 -14.09 15.59
CA LYS A 102 -15.19 -15.52 15.34
C LYS A 102 -16.50 -15.86 14.63
N GLU A 103 -17.45 -14.96 14.64
CA GLU A 103 -18.76 -15.13 13.96
C GLU A 103 -18.72 -14.71 12.51
N LEU A 104 -17.63 -14.05 12.05
CA LEU A 104 -17.49 -13.64 10.66
C LEU A 104 -17.30 -14.84 9.75
N SER A 105 -18.15 -14.97 8.75
CA SER A 105 -18.00 -15.96 7.68
C SER A 105 -17.18 -15.40 6.53
N PRO A 106 -16.35 -16.22 5.85
CA PRO A 106 -15.63 -15.81 4.67
C PRO A 106 -16.59 -15.33 3.56
N ILE A 107 -16.32 -14.20 2.94
CA ILE A 107 -17.10 -13.68 1.81
C ILE A 107 -16.57 -14.23 0.48
N ILE A 108 -15.24 -14.37 0.37
CA ILE A 108 -14.57 -14.92 -0.81
C ILE A 108 -13.47 -15.89 -0.36
N ASN A 109 -13.16 -16.84 -1.21
CA ASN A 109 -12.04 -17.77 -1.01
C ASN A 109 -10.77 -17.30 -1.78
N PRO A 110 -9.59 -17.88 -1.54
CA PRO A 110 -8.36 -17.50 -2.21
C PRO A 110 -8.41 -17.61 -3.73
N GLN A 111 -9.12 -18.60 -4.28
CA GLN A 111 -9.27 -18.78 -5.73
C GLN A 111 -10.10 -17.65 -6.34
N GLN A 112 -11.18 -17.26 -5.68
CA GLN A 112 -12.01 -16.11 -6.10
C GLN A 112 -11.20 -14.81 -6.07
N LEU A 113 -10.37 -14.60 -5.03
CA LEU A 113 -9.49 -13.44 -4.96
C LEU A 113 -8.50 -13.42 -6.14
N GLN A 114 -7.89 -14.56 -6.49
CA GLN A 114 -7.01 -14.65 -7.67
C GLN A 114 -7.74 -14.33 -8.98
N ILE A 115 -9.00 -14.74 -9.12
CA ILE A 115 -9.82 -14.38 -10.29
C ILE A 115 -10.00 -12.86 -10.33
N LEU A 116 -10.39 -12.22 -9.22
CA LEU A 116 -10.56 -10.77 -9.15
C LEU A 116 -9.26 -10.01 -9.47
N GLN A 117 -8.12 -10.50 -8.97
CA GLN A 117 -6.81 -9.95 -9.32
C GLN A 117 -6.50 -10.02 -10.81
N ARG A 118 -6.81 -11.14 -11.47
CA ARG A 118 -6.64 -11.29 -12.93
C ARG A 118 -7.60 -10.39 -13.71
N GLU A 119 -8.83 -10.26 -13.26
CA GLU A 119 -9.81 -9.37 -13.90
C GLU A 119 -9.40 -7.89 -13.78
N SER A 120 -8.89 -7.46 -12.62
CA SER A 120 -8.38 -6.10 -12.47
C SER A 120 -7.22 -5.78 -13.42
N GLN A 121 -6.37 -6.77 -13.74
CA GLN A 121 -5.27 -6.59 -14.70
C GLN A 121 -5.74 -6.38 -16.14
N LYS A 122 -6.96 -6.82 -16.49
CA LYS A 122 -7.56 -6.65 -17.83
C LYS A 122 -8.19 -5.27 -18.02
N VAL A 123 -8.39 -4.51 -16.95
CA VAL A 123 -8.95 -3.15 -17.03
C VAL A 123 -8.06 -2.28 -17.90
N LEU A 124 -8.64 -1.65 -18.90
CA LEU A 124 -7.92 -0.87 -19.90
C LEU A 124 -7.38 0.45 -19.30
N VAL A 125 -6.21 0.84 -19.76
CA VAL A 125 -5.60 2.13 -19.43
C VAL A 125 -5.26 2.80 -20.75
N SER A 126 -5.87 3.95 -21.03
CA SER A 126 -5.61 4.70 -22.25
C SER A 126 -4.23 5.37 -22.20
N GLU A 127 -3.68 5.70 -23.38
CA GLU A 127 -2.43 6.48 -23.48
C GLU A 127 -2.55 7.82 -22.72
N LEU A 128 -3.70 8.50 -22.78
CA LEU A 128 -3.93 9.74 -22.03
C LEU A 128 -3.77 9.56 -20.52
N VAL A 129 -4.24 8.46 -19.96
CA VAL A 129 -4.06 8.16 -18.53
C VAL A 129 -2.59 7.80 -18.23
N LEU A 130 -1.91 7.10 -19.12
CA LEU A 130 -0.48 6.80 -18.98
C LEU A 130 0.36 8.09 -19.06
N ASP A 131 0.05 9.02 -19.96
CA ASP A 131 0.69 10.33 -20.07
C ASP A 131 0.48 11.16 -18.81
N TYR A 132 -0.72 11.10 -18.22
CA TYR A 132 -0.99 11.74 -16.94
C TYR A 132 -0.12 11.18 -15.82
N VAL A 133 -0.05 9.85 -15.68
CA VAL A 133 0.83 9.20 -14.70
C VAL A 133 2.30 9.56 -14.95
N GLN A 134 2.73 9.59 -16.22
CA GLN A 134 4.09 10.00 -16.58
C GLN A 134 4.37 11.45 -16.16
N SER A 135 3.43 12.38 -16.38
CA SER A 135 3.56 13.77 -15.97
C SER A 135 3.69 13.91 -14.45
N LEU A 136 2.91 13.13 -13.67
CA LEU A 136 3.03 13.08 -12.22
C LEU A 136 4.41 12.58 -11.76
N LEU A 137 4.94 11.52 -12.42
CA LEU A 137 6.27 10.98 -12.13
C LEU A 137 7.36 12.01 -12.44
N ASP A 138 7.29 12.66 -13.58
CA ASP A 138 8.26 13.69 -14.02
C ASP A 138 8.23 14.89 -13.09
N ALA A 139 7.05 15.39 -12.73
CA ALA A 139 6.91 16.48 -11.78
C ALA A 139 7.52 16.13 -10.42
N SER A 140 7.27 14.92 -9.92
CA SER A 140 7.85 14.48 -8.66
C SER A 140 9.39 14.48 -8.64
N ARG A 141 10.03 14.29 -9.81
CA ARG A 141 11.48 14.19 -9.97
C ARG A 141 12.14 15.54 -10.26
N ASN A 142 11.50 16.36 -11.10
CA ASN A 142 12.18 17.47 -11.77
C ASN A 142 11.78 18.86 -11.24
N GLN A 143 10.64 19.01 -10.56
CA GLN A 143 10.18 20.32 -10.05
C GLN A 143 10.89 20.78 -8.77
N GLY A 144 11.69 19.90 -8.15
CA GLY A 144 12.44 20.25 -6.94
C GLY A 144 11.59 20.33 -5.66
N TRP A 145 10.34 19.90 -5.69
CA TRP A 145 9.42 19.94 -4.54
C TRP A 145 9.73 18.89 -3.48
N PHE A 146 10.30 17.78 -3.88
CA PHE A 146 10.55 16.62 -3.02
C PHE A 146 12.05 16.34 -2.87
N ASN A 147 12.41 15.66 -1.78
CA ASN A 147 13.79 15.21 -1.57
C ASN A 147 14.21 14.19 -2.63
N HIS A 148 13.31 13.27 -2.94
CA HIS A 148 13.45 12.28 -4.00
C HIS A 148 12.15 12.19 -4.78
N GLY A 149 12.21 11.86 -6.07
CA GLY A 149 11.04 11.63 -6.90
C GLY A 149 10.50 10.21 -6.79
N LEU A 150 9.31 9.99 -7.33
CA LEU A 150 8.67 8.68 -7.39
C LEU A 150 9.49 7.70 -8.25
N SER A 151 9.61 6.47 -7.77
CA SER A 151 10.22 5.37 -8.50
C SER A 151 9.31 4.86 -9.64
N PRO A 152 9.86 4.13 -10.64
CA PRO A 152 9.03 3.42 -11.61
C PRO A 152 8.06 2.43 -10.95
N ARG A 153 8.46 1.81 -9.84
CA ARG A 153 7.60 0.92 -9.02
C ARG A 153 6.37 1.67 -8.49
N ALA A 154 6.54 2.90 -8.02
CA ALA A 154 5.43 3.73 -7.58
C ALA A 154 4.44 4.03 -8.72
N GLY A 155 4.94 4.33 -9.93
CA GLY A 155 4.11 4.51 -11.13
C GLY A 155 3.32 3.26 -11.49
N MET A 156 3.97 2.09 -11.52
CA MET A 156 3.28 0.82 -11.71
C MET A 156 2.24 0.57 -10.61
N GLY A 157 2.57 0.91 -9.35
CA GLY A 157 1.67 0.81 -8.23
C GLY A 157 0.42 1.68 -8.38
N LEU A 158 0.55 2.93 -8.87
CA LEU A 158 -0.57 3.82 -9.18
C LEU A 158 -1.51 3.19 -10.21
N VAL A 159 -0.96 2.72 -11.33
CA VAL A 159 -1.74 2.10 -12.40
C VAL A 159 -2.44 0.83 -11.90
N HIS A 160 -1.77 -0.04 -11.16
CA HIS A 160 -2.37 -1.25 -10.61
C HIS A 160 -3.49 -0.94 -9.61
N ALA A 161 -3.28 0.03 -8.72
CA ALA A 161 -4.28 0.45 -7.75
C ALA A 161 -5.51 1.06 -8.44
N ALA A 162 -5.30 1.92 -9.45
CA ALA A 162 -6.38 2.54 -10.21
C ALA A 162 -7.20 1.50 -11.01
N ARG A 163 -6.55 0.48 -11.61
CA ARG A 163 -7.25 -0.65 -12.25
C ARG A 163 -8.16 -1.39 -11.26
N ALA A 164 -7.64 -1.70 -10.08
CA ALA A 164 -8.41 -2.36 -9.05
C ALA A 164 -9.56 -1.47 -8.57
N PHE A 165 -9.32 -0.16 -8.40
CA PHE A 165 -10.34 0.82 -8.01
C PHE A 165 -11.45 0.92 -9.07
N ALA A 166 -11.11 1.06 -10.36
CA ALA A 166 -12.07 1.05 -11.45
C ALA A 166 -12.91 -0.24 -11.47
N ARG A 167 -12.28 -1.39 -11.18
CA ARG A 167 -12.97 -2.68 -11.13
C ARG A 167 -13.95 -2.78 -9.97
N THR A 168 -13.71 -2.11 -8.83
CA THR A 168 -14.68 -2.06 -7.71
C THR A 168 -15.92 -1.26 -8.05
N ASP A 169 -15.85 -0.38 -9.06
CA ASP A 169 -16.97 0.36 -9.66
C ASP A 169 -17.56 -0.32 -10.88
N ASP A 170 -17.32 -1.62 -11.08
CA ASP A 170 -17.75 -2.41 -12.23
C ASP A 170 -17.37 -1.83 -13.60
N ARG A 171 -16.25 -1.08 -13.66
CA ARG A 171 -15.71 -0.51 -14.89
C ARG A 171 -14.57 -1.37 -15.44
N ASP A 172 -14.42 -1.38 -16.75
CA ASP A 172 -13.38 -2.08 -17.50
C ASP A 172 -12.31 -1.13 -18.08
N PHE A 173 -12.35 0.15 -17.68
CA PHE A 173 -11.35 1.17 -18.04
C PHE A 173 -11.05 2.10 -16.86
N VAL A 174 -9.81 2.61 -16.83
CA VAL A 174 -9.32 3.56 -15.85
C VAL A 174 -9.59 4.99 -16.33
N ARG A 175 -10.05 5.85 -15.42
CA ARG A 175 -10.16 7.31 -15.60
C ARG A 175 -9.08 8.04 -14.82
N PRO A 176 -8.74 9.29 -15.18
CA PRO A 176 -7.84 10.11 -14.38
C PRO A 176 -8.27 10.23 -12.91
N ASP A 177 -9.58 10.30 -12.64
CA ASP A 177 -10.13 10.36 -11.29
C ASP A 177 -9.75 9.13 -10.45
N ASP A 178 -9.61 7.96 -11.07
CA ASP A 178 -9.19 6.74 -10.36
C ASP A 178 -7.73 6.83 -9.91
N ILE A 179 -6.86 7.44 -10.75
CA ILE A 179 -5.48 7.73 -10.39
C ILE A 179 -5.47 8.70 -9.20
N GLN A 180 -6.26 9.78 -9.24
CA GLN A 180 -6.35 10.75 -8.15
C GLN A 180 -6.88 10.12 -6.85
N ALA A 181 -7.90 9.26 -6.94
CA ALA A 181 -8.49 8.60 -5.78
C ALA A 181 -7.48 7.73 -5.01
N VAL A 182 -6.61 7.01 -5.71
CA VAL A 182 -5.61 6.13 -5.09
C VAL A 182 -4.30 6.83 -4.75
N MET A 183 -4.04 8.02 -5.31
CA MET A 183 -2.77 8.74 -5.20
C MET A 183 -2.37 9.02 -3.75
N PRO A 184 -3.23 9.49 -2.83
CA PRO A 184 -2.82 9.75 -1.45
C PRO A 184 -2.26 8.51 -0.75
N ALA A 185 -2.88 7.36 -0.96
CA ALA A 185 -2.45 6.09 -0.36
C ALA A 185 -1.14 5.57 -0.96
N VAL A 186 -0.92 5.76 -2.27
CA VAL A 186 0.25 5.26 -2.98
C VAL A 186 1.45 6.20 -2.88
N VAL A 187 1.24 7.52 -2.81
CA VAL A 187 2.29 8.53 -2.98
C VAL A 187 2.80 9.10 -1.66
N ASN A 188 1.91 9.41 -0.71
CA ASN A 188 2.27 10.18 0.48
C ASN A 188 3.32 9.54 1.40
N HIS A 189 3.48 8.22 1.35
CA HIS A 189 4.52 7.53 2.15
C HIS A 189 5.86 7.43 1.43
N ARG A 190 5.94 7.82 0.16
CA ARG A 190 7.13 7.77 -0.68
C ARG A 190 7.80 9.11 -0.87
N LEU A 191 7.04 10.21 -0.73
CA LEU A 191 7.53 11.56 -1.01
C LEU A 191 7.63 12.39 0.26
N ILE A 192 8.78 13.00 0.45
CA ILE A 192 9.02 13.98 1.52
C ILE A 192 9.16 15.35 0.86
N ILE A 193 8.21 16.24 1.19
CA ILE A 193 8.22 17.62 0.69
C ILE A 193 9.42 18.35 1.29
N LYS A 194 10.25 18.99 0.46
CA LYS A 194 11.29 19.90 0.91
C LYS A 194 10.63 21.05 1.66
N LYS A 195 11.28 21.55 2.74
CA LYS A 195 10.78 22.63 3.59
C LYS A 195 10.07 23.69 2.74
N SER A 196 8.76 23.64 2.72
CA SER A 196 7.91 24.57 2.00
C SER A 196 6.87 25.14 2.97
N GLN A 197 6.33 26.29 2.62
CA GLN A 197 5.24 26.94 3.35
C GLN A 197 3.87 26.27 3.07
N THR A 198 3.84 25.17 2.32
CA THR A 198 2.58 24.48 1.99
C THR A 198 2.16 23.54 3.10
N GLN A 199 0.85 23.52 3.38
CA GLN A 199 0.21 22.56 4.26
C GLN A 199 -0.30 21.32 3.50
N LEU A 200 -0.11 21.29 2.16
CA LEU A 200 -0.57 20.20 1.31
C LEU A 200 0.26 18.93 1.54
N SER A 201 -0.38 17.79 1.43
CA SER A 201 0.31 16.50 1.29
C SER A 201 1.00 16.41 -0.07
N ALA A 202 1.90 15.44 -0.22
CA ALA A 202 2.60 15.24 -1.50
C ALA A 202 1.65 14.94 -2.66
N ALA A 203 0.60 14.16 -2.42
CA ALA A 203 -0.41 13.86 -3.42
C ALA A 203 -1.22 15.10 -3.80
N GLU A 204 -1.67 15.90 -2.82
CA GLU A 204 -2.41 17.14 -3.07
C GLU A 204 -1.57 18.14 -3.86
N LEU A 205 -0.28 18.29 -3.54
CA LEU A 205 0.62 19.15 -4.28
C LEU A 205 0.73 18.72 -5.75
N LEU A 206 0.95 17.42 -6.01
CA LEU A 206 1.02 16.91 -7.39
C LEU A 206 -0.30 17.11 -8.15
N MET A 207 -1.44 16.84 -7.49
CA MET A 207 -2.76 17.00 -8.12
C MET A 207 -3.11 18.47 -8.42
N SER A 208 -2.62 19.43 -7.62
CA SER A 208 -2.88 20.85 -7.86
C SER A 208 -2.04 21.45 -8.98
N GLU A 209 -0.86 20.86 -9.26
CA GLU A 209 0.10 21.41 -10.21
C GLU A 209 0.08 20.72 -11.59
N ILE A 210 -0.48 19.52 -11.67
CA ILE A 210 -0.52 18.73 -12.91
C ILE A 210 -1.96 18.66 -13.44
N GLU A 211 -2.14 19.21 -14.63
CA GLU A 211 -3.45 19.22 -15.30
C GLU A 211 -3.93 17.81 -15.60
N VAL A 212 -5.22 17.59 -15.38
CA VAL A 212 -5.89 16.35 -15.74
C VAL A 212 -6.16 16.35 -17.24
N PRO A 213 -5.80 15.29 -17.98
CA PRO A 213 -6.11 15.23 -19.40
C PRO A 213 -7.63 15.20 -19.64
N VAL A 214 -8.08 15.97 -20.62
CA VAL A 214 -9.50 16.12 -21.01
C VAL A 214 -9.86 15.14 -22.13
#